data_532107b443ffe7300221cc5940aa911f
#
_entry.id   532107b443ffe7300221cc5940aa911f
#
_cell.length_a   1.000
_cell.length_b   1.000
_cell.length_c   1.000
_cell.angle_alpha   90.00
_cell.angle_beta   90.00
_cell.angle_gamma   90.00
#
_symmetry.space_group_name_H-M   'P 1'
#
loop_
_entity.id
_entity.type
_entity.pdbx_description
1 polymer ?
#
loop_
_entity_poly.entity_id
_entity_poly.type
_entity_poly.pdbx_seq_one_letter_code
_entity_poly.pdbx_strand_id
1 'polypeptide(L)'
;MKTLHQSPTDAAFVQNPYPFYETARGAGPFFHWADYGLTCTTNAAACNAIFRDRRFGREVPSERAPAIPPHLAPFYAVEAHSMLELEPPRHTRLRSLVLRAFTSRRINALQPEIKTLSHQLIDAFPQGPFDLLQHFGQKLPVIIIARLLGVPEEMSDDLLRWSNAMVGMYMAGRDRAREDRAVAATESFVTFMRGYIEQRRAA
;
A
#
# COMPACT_ATOMS: atom_id res chain seq x y z
N MET A 1 7.53 1.78 30.43
CA MET A 1 7.65 1.23 29.08
C MET A 1 9.12 1.14 28.74
N LYS A 2 9.59 -0.01 28.23
CA LYS A 2 11.02 -0.20 27.85
C LYS A 2 11.30 0.47 26.50
N THR A 3 12.50 1.00 26.34
CA THR A 3 13.02 1.49 25.05
C THR A 3 13.88 0.38 24.44
N LEU A 4 13.61 0.08 23.16
CA LEU A 4 14.37 -0.87 22.37
C LEU A 4 14.97 -0.17 21.15
N HIS A 5 16.15 -0.62 20.75
CA HIS A 5 16.90 -0.11 19.61
C HIS A 5 17.02 -1.23 18.57
N GLN A 6 16.62 -0.96 17.35
CA GLN A 6 16.81 -1.82 16.19
C GLN A 6 16.65 -0.99 14.92
N SER A 7 17.72 -0.82 14.18
CA SER A 7 17.65 -0.16 12.88
C SER A 7 16.72 -0.92 11.93
N PRO A 8 15.70 -0.29 11.35
CA PRO A 8 14.80 -0.94 10.40
C PRO A 8 15.47 -1.27 9.06
N THR A 9 16.67 -0.74 8.81
CA THR A 9 17.45 -0.97 7.60
C THR A 9 18.66 -1.88 7.83
N ASP A 10 18.84 -2.40 9.06
CA ASP A 10 19.87 -3.40 9.34
C ASP A 10 19.60 -4.67 8.51
N ALA A 11 20.63 -5.14 7.80
CA ALA A 11 20.48 -6.25 6.86
C ALA A 11 20.06 -7.56 7.55
N ALA A 12 20.60 -7.83 8.75
CA ALA A 12 20.25 -9.03 9.50
C ALA A 12 18.80 -8.96 10.01
N PHE A 13 18.37 -7.79 10.49
CA PHE A 13 16.98 -7.56 10.88
C PHE A 13 16.02 -7.68 9.71
N VAL A 14 16.34 -7.10 8.56
CA VAL A 14 15.49 -7.19 7.35
C VAL A 14 15.31 -8.63 6.90
N GLN A 15 16.35 -9.44 6.98
CA GLN A 15 16.28 -10.86 6.62
C GLN A 15 15.57 -11.73 7.66
N ASN A 16 15.72 -11.41 8.94
CA ASN A 16 15.07 -12.16 10.05
C ASN A 16 14.71 -11.23 11.21
N PRO A 17 13.53 -10.59 11.18
CA PRO A 17 13.11 -9.66 12.24
C PRO A 17 12.60 -10.36 13.50
N TYR A 18 12.36 -11.66 13.47
CA TYR A 18 11.70 -12.40 14.55
C TYR A 18 12.43 -12.37 15.89
N PRO A 19 13.78 -12.46 15.98
CA PRO A 19 14.49 -12.35 17.26
C PRO A 19 14.26 -11.01 17.97
N PHE A 20 14.18 -9.92 17.20
CA PHE A 20 13.83 -8.62 17.78
C PHE A 20 12.38 -8.60 18.27
N TYR A 21 11.44 -9.16 17.52
CA TYR A 21 10.04 -9.22 17.96
C TYR A 21 9.85 -10.09 19.20
N GLU A 22 10.63 -11.16 19.37
CA GLU A 22 10.65 -11.94 20.62
C GLU A 22 11.11 -11.09 21.81
N THR A 23 12.21 -10.37 21.64
CA THR A 23 12.72 -9.41 22.65
C THR A 23 11.65 -8.36 22.98
N ALA A 24 10.98 -7.82 21.97
CA ALA A 24 9.92 -6.82 22.14
C ALA A 24 8.72 -7.40 22.91
N ARG A 25 8.30 -8.65 22.61
CA ARG A 25 7.25 -9.34 23.37
C ARG A 25 7.62 -9.53 24.83
N GLY A 26 8.86 -9.86 25.12
CA GLY A 26 9.41 -9.97 26.48
C GLY A 26 9.52 -8.63 27.22
N ALA A 27 9.50 -7.50 26.51
CA ALA A 27 9.55 -6.18 27.11
C ALA A 27 8.21 -5.71 27.72
N GLY A 28 7.11 -6.37 27.35
CA GLY A 28 5.73 -6.06 27.79
C GLY A 28 4.79 -5.76 26.62
N PRO A 29 3.55 -5.35 26.92
CA PRO A 29 2.52 -5.14 25.89
C PRO A 29 2.85 -3.95 24.97
N PHE A 30 3.64 -2.98 25.44
CA PHE A 30 4.09 -1.82 24.68
C PHE A 30 5.56 -1.55 24.95
N PHE A 31 6.27 -1.06 23.93
CA PHE A 31 7.65 -0.61 24.02
C PHE A 31 7.86 0.65 23.18
N HIS A 32 8.87 1.43 23.48
CA HIS A 32 9.30 2.53 22.63
C HIS A 32 10.39 2.04 21.67
N TRP A 33 10.13 2.11 20.36
CA TRP A 33 11.12 1.79 19.34
C TRP A 33 11.89 3.06 18.98
N ALA A 34 13.11 3.17 19.52
CA ALA A 34 13.88 4.40 19.48
C ALA A 34 14.21 4.84 18.04
N ASP A 35 14.53 3.89 17.15
CA ASP A 35 14.93 4.17 15.77
C ASP A 35 13.79 4.73 14.91
N TYR A 36 12.55 4.44 15.28
CA TYR A 36 11.35 5.05 14.68
C TYR A 36 10.78 6.23 15.49
N GLY A 37 11.21 6.41 16.76
CA GLY A 37 10.61 7.37 17.67
C GLY A 37 9.14 7.09 18.01
N LEU A 38 8.71 5.83 17.94
CA LEU A 38 7.31 5.43 18.05
C LEU A 38 7.08 4.50 19.24
N THR A 39 5.89 4.59 19.82
CA THR A 39 5.34 3.56 20.71
C THR A 39 4.76 2.42 19.87
N CYS A 40 5.28 1.23 20.09
CA CYS A 40 4.95 0.02 19.33
C CYS A 40 4.42 -1.09 20.23
N THR A 41 3.73 -2.05 19.63
CA THR A 41 3.33 -3.30 20.28
C THR A 41 3.51 -4.48 19.34
N THR A 42 3.93 -5.62 19.90
CA THR A 42 3.93 -6.94 19.25
C THR A 42 2.88 -7.87 19.88
N ASN A 43 2.05 -7.33 20.77
CA ASN A 43 1.02 -8.07 21.47
C ASN A 43 -0.30 -8.05 20.70
N ALA A 44 -0.82 -9.21 20.29
CA ALA A 44 -2.05 -9.31 19.50
C ALA A 44 -3.28 -8.71 20.20
N ALA A 45 -3.41 -8.87 21.52
CA ALA A 45 -4.53 -8.30 22.26
C ALA A 45 -4.47 -6.77 22.28
N ALA A 46 -3.29 -6.19 22.49
CA ALA A 46 -3.06 -4.74 22.43
C ALA A 46 -3.34 -4.19 21.03
N CYS A 47 -2.84 -4.84 19.96
CA CYS A 47 -3.17 -4.47 18.59
C CYS A 47 -4.68 -4.44 18.33
N ASN A 48 -5.38 -5.52 18.70
CA ASN A 48 -6.84 -5.60 18.55
C ASN A 48 -7.59 -4.52 19.35
N ALA A 49 -7.13 -4.21 20.57
CA ALA A 49 -7.72 -3.16 21.39
C ALA A 49 -7.59 -1.79 20.73
N ILE A 50 -6.39 -1.45 20.22
CA ILE A 50 -6.13 -0.18 19.53
C ILE A 50 -6.98 -0.05 18.26
N PHE A 51 -7.03 -1.09 17.41
CA PHE A 51 -7.80 -1.05 16.17
C PHE A 51 -9.32 -0.93 16.36
N ARG A 52 -9.83 -1.27 17.52
CA ARG A 52 -11.26 -1.17 17.85
C ARG A 52 -11.63 0.06 18.69
N ASP A 53 -10.65 0.74 19.23
CA ASP A 53 -10.85 1.90 20.08
C ASP A 53 -10.98 3.17 19.23
N ARG A 54 -12.16 3.78 19.25
CA ARG A 54 -12.48 4.99 18.47
C ARG A 54 -11.70 6.24 18.88
N ARG A 55 -10.91 6.17 19.95
CA ARG A 55 -10.00 7.26 20.35
C ARG A 55 -8.74 7.31 19.48
N PHE A 56 -8.46 6.21 18.77
CA PHE A 56 -7.36 6.14 17.80
C PHE A 56 -7.91 6.24 16.39
N GLY A 57 -7.30 7.06 15.59
CA GLY A 57 -7.64 7.28 14.20
C GLY A 57 -6.40 7.29 13.33
N ARG A 58 -6.60 7.30 12.03
CA ARG A 58 -5.55 7.37 11.03
C ARG A 58 -5.26 8.80 10.60
N GLU A 59 -6.32 9.60 10.46
CA GLU A 59 -6.21 10.99 10.01
C GLU A 59 -5.59 11.85 11.10
N VAL A 60 -4.49 12.53 10.77
CA VAL A 60 -3.85 13.47 11.70
C VAL A 60 -4.73 14.71 11.84
N PRO A 61 -5.10 15.13 13.07
CA PRO A 61 -5.87 16.34 13.27
C PRO A 61 -5.21 17.55 12.59
N SER A 62 -6.01 18.40 11.97
CA SER A 62 -5.51 19.51 11.14
C SER A 62 -4.55 20.45 11.89
N GLU A 63 -4.79 20.65 13.20
CA GLU A 63 -3.94 21.47 14.08
C GLU A 63 -2.58 20.85 14.39
N ARG A 64 -2.40 19.56 14.09
CA ARG A 64 -1.15 18.79 14.30
C ARG A 64 -0.55 18.31 12.98
N ALA A 65 -1.25 18.53 11.87
CA ALA A 65 -0.78 18.11 10.57
C ALA A 65 0.51 18.85 10.20
N PRO A 66 1.58 18.17 9.81
CA PRO A 66 2.80 18.82 9.38
C PRO A 66 2.56 19.58 8.07
N ALA A 67 3.28 20.68 7.88
CA ALA A 67 3.26 21.39 6.61
C ALA A 67 3.77 20.48 5.49
N ILE A 68 3.01 20.43 4.40
CA ILE A 68 3.40 19.66 3.21
C ILE A 68 4.47 20.44 2.45
N PRO A 69 5.67 19.86 2.25
CA PRO A 69 6.68 20.49 1.40
C PRO A 69 6.14 20.77 -0.01
N PRO A 70 6.41 21.93 -0.63
CA PRO A 70 5.85 22.29 -1.93
C PRO A 70 6.06 21.24 -3.03
N HIS A 71 7.21 20.58 -3.06
CA HIS A 71 7.52 19.55 -4.04
C HIS A 71 6.68 18.28 -3.89
N LEU A 72 6.10 18.02 -2.72
CA LEU A 72 5.23 16.88 -2.45
C LEU A 72 3.74 17.19 -2.66
N ALA A 73 3.39 18.43 -2.99
CA ALA A 73 1.99 18.83 -3.15
C ALA A 73 1.21 17.94 -4.14
N PRO A 74 1.76 17.53 -5.32
CA PRO A 74 1.02 16.66 -6.24
C PRO A 74 0.69 15.29 -5.64
N PHE A 75 1.61 14.69 -4.87
CA PHE A 75 1.39 13.41 -4.19
C PHE A 75 0.30 13.54 -3.12
N TYR A 76 0.44 14.52 -2.22
CA TYR A 76 -0.52 14.70 -1.12
C TYR A 76 -1.90 15.18 -1.60
N ALA A 77 -2.00 15.81 -2.78
CA ALA A 77 -3.30 16.11 -3.38
C ALA A 77 -4.12 14.85 -3.72
N VAL A 78 -3.46 13.76 -4.09
CA VAL A 78 -4.10 12.45 -4.30
C VAL A 78 -4.34 11.76 -2.95
N GLU A 79 -3.35 11.77 -2.07
CA GLU A 79 -3.41 11.13 -0.76
C GLU A 79 -4.53 11.67 0.12
N ALA A 80 -4.84 12.97 0.03
CA ALA A 80 -5.96 13.61 0.72
C ALA A 80 -7.33 12.98 0.38
N HIS A 81 -7.40 12.14 -0.65
CA HIS A 81 -8.59 11.38 -1.06
C HIS A 81 -8.41 9.88 -0.95
N SER A 82 -7.29 9.41 -0.41
CA SER A 82 -7.04 7.99 -0.17
C SER A 82 -7.89 7.47 0.99
N MET A 83 -8.63 6.38 0.75
CA MET A 83 -9.41 5.73 1.82
C MET A 83 -8.54 5.19 2.95
N LEU A 84 -7.23 4.96 2.71
CA LEU A 84 -6.30 4.51 3.74
C LEU A 84 -6.03 5.59 4.80
N GLU A 85 -6.11 6.86 4.43
CA GLU A 85 -5.72 7.99 5.26
C GLU A 85 -6.92 8.77 5.83
N LEU A 86 -8.15 8.37 5.48
CA LEU A 86 -9.36 9.10 5.85
C LEU A 86 -10.12 8.45 7.01
N GLU A 87 -10.80 9.30 7.76
CA GLU A 87 -11.76 8.93 8.81
C GLU A 87 -13.21 9.21 8.39
N PRO A 88 -14.20 8.63 9.08
CA PRO A 88 -15.61 9.02 8.89
C PRO A 88 -15.84 10.52 9.10
N PRO A 89 -16.71 11.18 8.31
CA PRO A 89 -17.65 10.58 7.34
C PRO A 89 -17.06 10.40 5.92
N ARG A 90 -15.89 10.98 5.62
CA ARG A 90 -15.27 10.96 4.30
C ARG A 90 -14.91 9.52 3.87
N HIS A 91 -14.25 8.78 4.72
CA HIS A 91 -13.95 7.35 4.53
C HIS A 91 -15.21 6.55 4.23
N THR A 92 -16.25 6.66 5.06
CA THR A 92 -17.50 5.90 4.92
C THR A 92 -18.16 6.16 3.56
N ARG A 93 -18.18 7.43 3.12
CA ARG A 93 -18.73 7.81 1.82
C ARG A 93 -17.97 7.15 0.67
N LEU A 94 -16.65 7.27 0.64
CA LEU A 94 -15.83 6.70 -0.44
C LEU A 94 -15.89 5.17 -0.45
N ARG A 95 -15.78 4.55 0.71
CA ARG A 95 -15.86 3.09 0.86
C ARG A 95 -17.20 2.55 0.37
N SER A 96 -18.31 3.24 0.65
CA SER A 96 -19.63 2.79 0.17
C SER A 96 -19.76 2.79 -1.35
N LEU A 97 -19.09 3.71 -2.05
CA LEU A 97 -19.04 3.73 -3.51
C LEU A 97 -18.26 2.53 -4.06
N VAL A 98 -17.11 2.25 -3.46
CA VAL A 98 -16.26 1.12 -3.87
C VAL A 98 -16.95 -0.22 -3.59
N LEU A 99 -17.59 -0.40 -2.44
CA LEU A 99 -18.28 -1.64 -2.09
C LEU A 99 -19.39 -2.02 -3.06
N ARG A 100 -20.03 -1.05 -3.74
CA ARG A 100 -21.02 -1.34 -4.78
C ARG A 100 -20.40 -1.99 -6.02
N ALA A 101 -19.16 -1.65 -6.34
CA ALA A 101 -18.43 -2.22 -7.47
C ALA A 101 -17.72 -3.54 -7.11
N PHE A 102 -17.29 -3.69 -5.85
CA PHE A 102 -16.49 -4.81 -5.34
C PHE A 102 -17.35 -5.74 -4.46
N THR A 103 -18.40 -6.30 -5.03
CA THR A 103 -19.27 -7.25 -4.31
C THR A 103 -18.60 -8.63 -4.21
N SER A 104 -18.93 -9.40 -3.16
CA SER A 104 -18.44 -10.78 -3.01
C SER A 104 -18.75 -11.65 -4.21
N ARG A 105 -19.93 -11.46 -4.84
CA ARG A 105 -20.31 -12.18 -6.08
C ARG A 105 -19.33 -11.88 -7.22
N ARG A 106 -18.98 -10.60 -7.42
CA ARG A 106 -18.05 -10.18 -8.48
C ARG A 106 -16.63 -10.71 -8.22
N ILE A 107 -16.20 -10.67 -6.98
CA ILE A 107 -14.86 -11.20 -6.58
C ILE A 107 -14.81 -12.72 -6.78
N ASN A 108 -15.85 -13.46 -6.36
CA ASN A 108 -15.90 -14.90 -6.57
C ASN A 108 -15.94 -15.28 -8.06
N ALA A 109 -16.55 -14.45 -8.91
CA ALA A 109 -16.57 -14.67 -10.35
C ALA A 109 -15.20 -14.55 -11.03
N LEU A 110 -14.19 -13.94 -10.37
CA LEU A 110 -12.83 -13.86 -10.89
C LEU A 110 -12.04 -15.17 -10.73
N GLN A 111 -12.51 -16.12 -9.91
CA GLN A 111 -11.76 -17.34 -9.60
C GLN A 111 -11.32 -18.15 -10.84
N PRO A 112 -12.19 -18.42 -11.85
CA PRO A 112 -11.77 -19.12 -13.07
C PRO A 112 -10.71 -18.34 -13.86
N GLU A 113 -10.86 -17.03 -13.92
CA GLU A 113 -9.96 -16.13 -14.62
C GLU A 113 -8.58 -16.08 -13.96
N ILE A 114 -8.53 -15.94 -12.62
CA ILE A 114 -7.31 -16.00 -11.83
C ILE A 114 -6.59 -17.32 -12.08
N LYS A 115 -7.32 -18.45 -12.08
CA LYS A 115 -6.76 -19.77 -12.34
C LYS A 115 -6.15 -19.86 -13.75
N THR A 116 -6.87 -19.40 -14.76
CA THR A 116 -6.40 -19.39 -16.15
C THR A 116 -5.13 -18.55 -16.30
N LEU A 117 -5.16 -17.31 -15.79
CA LEU A 117 -4.01 -16.42 -15.82
C LEU A 117 -2.81 -17.00 -15.07
N SER A 118 -3.04 -17.66 -13.92
CA SER A 118 -1.97 -18.31 -13.16
C SER A 118 -1.29 -19.39 -13.99
N HIS A 119 -2.03 -20.24 -14.70
CA HIS A 119 -1.44 -21.25 -15.58
C HIS A 119 -0.65 -20.60 -16.74
N GLN A 120 -1.21 -19.58 -17.39
CA GLN A 120 -0.53 -18.85 -18.45
C GLN A 120 0.81 -18.27 -18.00
N LEU A 121 0.84 -17.67 -16.80
CA LEU A 121 2.07 -17.13 -16.23
C LEU A 121 3.10 -18.22 -15.88
N ILE A 122 2.63 -19.37 -15.36
CA ILE A 122 3.51 -20.52 -15.04
C ILE A 122 4.08 -21.13 -16.32
N ASP A 123 3.28 -21.30 -17.36
CA ASP A 123 3.69 -21.85 -18.64
C ASP A 123 4.73 -20.95 -19.35
N ALA A 124 4.74 -19.64 -19.02
CA ALA A 124 5.68 -18.66 -19.54
C ALA A 124 6.95 -18.49 -18.69
N PHE A 125 7.16 -19.32 -17.66
CA PHE A 125 8.36 -19.21 -16.83
C PHE A 125 9.64 -19.45 -17.63
N PRO A 126 10.70 -18.64 -17.40
CA PRO A 126 12.01 -18.88 -18.02
C PRO A 126 12.59 -20.24 -17.59
N GLN A 127 13.46 -20.80 -18.44
CA GLN A 127 14.23 -21.96 -18.06
C GLN A 127 15.35 -21.58 -17.06
N GLY A 128 15.57 -22.42 -16.04
CA GLY A 128 16.58 -22.19 -15.00
C GLY A 128 16.10 -21.28 -13.87
N PRO A 129 16.99 -20.81 -13.00
CA PRO A 129 16.65 -19.91 -11.89
C PRO A 129 16.14 -18.56 -12.38
N PHE A 130 15.04 -18.07 -11.80
CA PHE A 130 14.42 -16.77 -12.13
C PHE A 130 13.78 -16.12 -10.90
N ASP A 131 13.44 -14.84 -10.99
CA ASP A 131 12.74 -14.10 -9.95
C ASP A 131 11.23 -14.37 -10.05
N LEU A 132 10.71 -15.15 -9.10
CA LEU A 132 9.29 -15.50 -9.02
C LEU A 132 8.39 -14.26 -8.79
N LEU A 133 8.88 -13.25 -8.07
CA LEU A 133 8.12 -12.03 -7.85
C LEU A 133 7.90 -11.28 -9.17
N GLN A 134 8.94 -11.17 -9.98
CA GLN A 134 8.88 -10.52 -11.28
C GLN A 134 7.96 -11.23 -12.27
N HIS A 135 8.05 -12.57 -12.31
CA HIS A 135 7.35 -13.37 -13.32
C HIS A 135 5.93 -13.78 -12.93
N PHE A 136 5.60 -13.77 -11.63
CA PHE A 136 4.31 -14.21 -11.14
C PHE A 136 3.72 -13.29 -10.07
N GLY A 137 4.44 -13.06 -8.96
CA GLY A 137 3.88 -12.41 -7.77
C GLY A 137 3.43 -10.97 -7.99
N GLN A 138 4.06 -10.23 -8.90
CA GLN A 138 3.68 -8.86 -9.28
C GLN A 138 2.67 -8.85 -10.43
N LYS A 139 2.85 -9.73 -11.44
CA LYS A 139 2.00 -9.74 -12.63
C LYS A 139 0.56 -10.17 -12.36
N LEU A 140 0.38 -11.26 -11.64
CA LEU A 140 -0.95 -11.80 -11.38
C LEU A 140 -1.89 -10.79 -10.71
N PRO A 141 -1.53 -10.15 -9.58
CA PRO A 141 -2.43 -9.18 -8.94
C PRO A 141 -2.70 -7.95 -9.79
N VAL A 142 -1.71 -7.37 -10.44
CA VAL A 142 -1.89 -6.13 -11.20
C VAL A 142 -2.78 -6.35 -12.43
N ILE A 143 -2.64 -7.45 -13.13
CA ILE A 143 -3.50 -7.81 -14.28
C ILE A 143 -4.94 -8.01 -13.81
N ILE A 144 -5.15 -8.77 -12.74
CA ILE A 144 -6.51 -9.00 -12.20
C ILE A 144 -7.15 -7.69 -11.71
N ILE A 145 -6.39 -6.80 -11.08
CA ILE A 145 -6.88 -5.48 -10.67
C ILE A 145 -7.22 -4.62 -11.91
N ALA A 146 -6.38 -4.60 -12.94
CA ALA A 146 -6.65 -3.88 -14.17
C ALA A 146 -7.96 -4.35 -14.82
N ARG A 147 -8.15 -5.66 -14.98
CA ARG A 147 -9.39 -6.27 -15.48
C ARG A 147 -10.61 -5.92 -14.63
N LEU A 148 -10.47 -6.00 -13.30
CA LEU A 148 -11.54 -5.69 -12.36
C LEU A 148 -12.01 -4.23 -12.44
N LEU A 149 -11.05 -3.31 -12.66
CA LEU A 149 -11.32 -1.88 -12.85
C LEU A 149 -11.72 -1.53 -14.29
N GLY A 150 -11.57 -2.47 -15.22
CA GLY A 150 -11.82 -2.27 -16.64
C GLY A 150 -10.73 -1.42 -17.33
N VAL A 151 -9.55 -1.32 -16.72
CA VAL A 151 -8.36 -0.67 -17.31
C VAL A 151 -7.73 -1.63 -18.32
N PRO A 152 -7.21 -1.14 -19.48
CA PRO A 152 -6.50 -1.99 -20.43
C PRO A 152 -5.33 -2.74 -19.80
N GLU A 153 -5.23 -4.03 -20.11
CA GLU A 153 -4.22 -4.90 -19.50
C GLU A 153 -2.78 -4.49 -19.86
N GLU A 154 -2.61 -3.87 -21.01
CA GLU A 154 -1.34 -3.29 -21.48
C GLU A 154 -0.79 -2.22 -20.54
N MET A 155 -1.65 -1.61 -19.71
CA MET A 155 -1.27 -0.64 -18.71
C MET A 155 -0.76 -1.28 -17.39
N SER A 156 -0.79 -2.60 -17.27
CA SER A 156 -0.45 -3.29 -16.01
C SER A 156 0.96 -2.98 -15.53
N ASP A 157 1.95 -2.93 -16.42
CA ASP A 157 3.34 -2.63 -16.06
C ASP A 157 3.49 -1.17 -15.60
N ASP A 158 2.80 -0.23 -16.23
CA ASP A 158 2.78 1.16 -15.81
C ASP A 158 2.09 1.36 -14.47
N LEU A 159 0.92 0.73 -14.28
CA LEU A 159 0.19 0.75 -13.02
C LEU A 159 1.04 0.20 -11.88
N LEU A 160 1.74 -0.91 -12.10
CA LEU A 160 2.65 -1.50 -11.12
C LEU A 160 3.81 -0.56 -10.80
N ARG A 161 4.44 0.02 -11.82
CA ARG A 161 5.56 0.94 -11.67
C ARG A 161 5.17 2.20 -10.89
N TRP A 162 4.05 2.82 -11.25
CA TRP A 162 3.53 3.99 -10.53
C TRP A 162 3.15 3.64 -9.09
N SER A 163 2.43 2.55 -8.86
CA SER A 163 2.05 2.10 -7.52
C SER A 163 3.27 1.87 -6.63
N ASN A 164 4.29 1.16 -7.12
CA ASN A 164 5.52 0.90 -6.38
C ASN A 164 6.26 2.19 -6.00
N ALA A 165 6.31 3.16 -6.92
CA ALA A 165 6.93 4.46 -6.64
C ALA A 165 6.14 5.25 -5.58
N MET A 166 4.80 5.29 -5.68
CA MET A 166 3.93 5.98 -4.73
C MET A 166 4.00 5.33 -3.34
N VAL A 167 3.95 3.99 -3.26
CA VAL A 167 4.08 3.24 -1.99
C VAL A 167 5.43 3.49 -1.32
N GLY A 168 6.47 3.83 -2.09
CA GLY A 168 7.76 4.25 -1.56
C GLY A 168 7.67 5.43 -0.57
N MET A 169 6.61 6.24 -0.61
CA MET A 169 6.37 7.34 0.32
C MET A 169 6.05 6.89 1.75
N TYR A 170 5.59 5.65 1.95
CA TYR A 170 5.29 5.10 3.28
C TYR A 170 6.51 4.43 3.94
N MET A 171 7.62 4.31 3.20
CA MET A 171 8.82 3.66 3.73
C MET A 171 9.61 4.61 4.64
N ALA A 172 10.17 4.04 5.71
CA ALA A 172 11.09 4.76 6.58
C ALA A 172 12.37 5.15 5.82
N GLY A 173 12.98 6.29 6.21
CA GLY A 173 14.25 6.72 5.64
C GLY A 173 14.18 7.10 4.15
N ARG A 174 13.03 7.58 3.69
CA ARG A 174 12.91 8.08 2.31
C ARG A 174 13.81 9.28 2.09
N ASP A 175 14.42 9.30 0.91
CA ASP A 175 15.25 10.39 0.43
C ASP A 175 14.53 11.23 -0.63
N ARG A 176 15.12 12.36 -1.00
CA ARG A 176 14.58 13.27 -2.02
C ARG A 176 14.37 12.57 -3.37
N ALA A 177 15.27 11.69 -3.78
CA ALA A 177 15.14 10.98 -5.05
C ALA A 177 13.93 10.05 -5.08
N ARG A 178 13.62 9.41 -3.94
CA ARG A 178 12.40 8.60 -3.79
C ARG A 178 11.14 9.46 -3.82
N GLU A 179 11.17 10.61 -3.15
CA GLU A 179 10.06 11.57 -3.17
C GLU A 179 9.78 12.07 -4.59
N ASP A 180 10.80 12.48 -5.33
CA ASP A 180 10.66 12.96 -6.71
C ASP A 180 10.11 11.86 -7.65
N ARG A 181 10.55 10.60 -7.49
CA ARG A 181 9.98 9.46 -8.25
C ARG A 181 8.50 9.24 -7.93
N ALA A 182 8.11 9.35 -6.67
CA ALA A 182 6.72 9.19 -6.25
C ALA A 182 5.82 10.30 -6.81
N VAL A 183 6.30 11.55 -6.81
CA VAL A 183 5.58 12.69 -7.39
C VAL A 183 5.40 12.49 -8.90
N ALA A 184 6.46 12.18 -9.65
CA ALA A 184 6.37 11.94 -11.09
C ALA A 184 5.42 10.77 -11.43
N ALA A 185 5.47 9.69 -10.64
CA ALA A 185 4.54 8.57 -10.79
C ALA A 185 3.08 8.97 -10.50
N THR A 186 2.86 9.79 -9.47
CA THR A 186 1.53 10.30 -9.13
C THR A 186 0.95 11.16 -10.25
N GLU A 187 1.74 12.07 -10.82
CA GLU A 187 1.31 12.92 -11.92
C GLU A 187 0.97 12.10 -13.18
N SER A 188 1.81 11.11 -13.52
CA SER A 188 1.56 10.18 -14.62
C SER A 188 0.28 9.39 -14.42
N PHE A 189 0.10 8.81 -13.23
CA PHE A 189 -1.09 8.06 -12.85
C PHE A 189 -2.36 8.91 -12.94
N VAL A 190 -2.34 10.13 -12.39
CA VAL A 190 -3.48 11.05 -12.42
C VAL A 190 -3.83 11.44 -13.85
N THR A 191 -2.84 11.75 -14.69
CA THR A 191 -3.03 12.09 -16.09
C THR A 191 -3.68 10.94 -16.85
N PHE A 192 -3.14 9.73 -16.71
CA PHE A 192 -3.72 8.54 -17.32
C PHE A 192 -5.17 8.30 -16.87
N MET A 193 -5.42 8.29 -15.55
CA MET A 193 -6.75 8.01 -15.02
C MET A 193 -7.81 9.04 -15.43
N ARG A 194 -7.44 10.33 -15.47
CA ARG A 194 -8.36 11.37 -15.96
C ARG A 194 -8.74 11.16 -17.42
N GLY A 195 -7.75 10.96 -18.29
CA GLY A 195 -8.01 10.69 -19.71
C GLY A 195 -8.84 9.42 -19.91
N TYR A 196 -8.53 8.36 -19.17
CA TYR A 196 -9.27 7.10 -19.25
C TYR A 196 -10.72 7.24 -18.78
N ILE A 197 -10.99 7.97 -17.71
CA ILE A 197 -12.34 8.26 -17.22
C ILE A 197 -13.14 9.05 -18.27
N GLU A 198 -12.54 10.04 -18.91
CA GLU A 198 -13.19 10.82 -19.97
C GLU A 198 -13.54 9.94 -21.17
N GLN A 199 -12.62 9.11 -21.64
CA GLN A 199 -12.88 8.14 -22.71
C GLN A 199 -14.06 7.20 -22.37
N ARG A 200 -14.08 6.69 -21.11
CA ARG A 200 -15.17 5.82 -20.65
C ARG A 200 -16.53 6.51 -20.51
N ARG A 201 -16.54 7.82 -20.30
CA ARG A 201 -17.78 8.62 -20.25
C ARG A 201 -18.33 8.94 -21.64
N ALA A 202 -17.45 8.99 -22.63
CA ALA A 202 -17.82 9.27 -24.02
C ALA A 202 -18.26 8.03 -24.82
N ALA A 203 -17.95 6.82 -24.33
CA ALA A 203 -18.34 5.53 -24.92
C ALA A 203 -19.67 5.04 -24.36
#